data_921980e09789e81bd3c8c4d0edadc549
#
_entry.id   921980e09789e81bd3c8c4d0edadc549
#
_cell.length_a   1.000
_cell.length_b   1.000
_cell.length_c   1.000
_cell.angle_alpha   90.00
_cell.angle_beta   90.00
_cell.angle_gamma   90.00
#
_symmetry.space_group_name_H-M   'P 1'
#
loop_
_entity.id
_entity.type
_entity.pdbx_description
1 polymer ?
#
loop_
_entity_poly.entity_id
_entity_poly.type
_entity_poly.pdbx_seq_one_letter_code
_entity_poly.pdbx_strand_id
1 'polypeptide(L)'
;RDLGPRLSARIGTGLTADCTGLDISEDGDLLMTRPAFGGNLMATIICKEHRPQMSTVRPGVMRAKAADPTRKGKVEDVKINFDKSKFRVRILETVKEQKNMIDITEAKVLVSGGRGVGTAEGFQTLRELADVLGAEVSASRAMVDAGILAHERQVGQTGKTVRPDLYFAMGISGAIQHLAGMEESDFIIAVNKDKFAPIFNVADVGIVCDVHKVVPILTEKLKTMKK
;
A
#
# COMPACT_ATOMS: atom_id res chain seq x y z
N ARG A 1 9.54 -7.27 -10.52
CA ARG A 1 10.67 -6.32 -10.31
C ARG A 1 11.93 -6.69 -11.08
N ASP A 2 12.10 -7.93 -11.50
CA ASP A 2 13.32 -8.39 -12.19
C ASP A 2 13.28 -8.18 -13.71
N LEU A 3 12.14 -8.42 -14.35
CA LEU A 3 12.01 -8.38 -15.81
C LEU A 3 12.25 -7.00 -16.42
N GLY A 4 11.65 -5.95 -15.86
CA GLY A 4 11.74 -4.59 -16.41
C GLY A 4 13.19 -4.08 -16.52
N PRO A 5 14.00 -4.08 -15.44
CA PRO A 5 15.40 -3.66 -15.50
C PRO A 5 16.25 -4.48 -16.48
N ARG A 6 16.03 -5.80 -16.56
CA ARG A 6 16.75 -6.66 -17.49
C ARG A 6 16.37 -6.35 -18.95
N LEU A 7 15.11 -6.08 -19.20
CA LEU A 7 14.64 -5.70 -20.53
C LEU A 7 15.23 -4.35 -20.94
N SER A 8 15.14 -3.32 -20.09
CA SER A 8 15.66 -1.99 -20.40
C SER A 8 17.16 -2.01 -20.69
N ALA A 9 17.94 -2.74 -19.90
CA ALA A 9 19.36 -2.93 -20.13
C ALA A 9 19.64 -3.63 -21.48
N ARG A 10 18.82 -4.65 -21.83
CA ARG A 10 19.00 -5.40 -23.07
C ARG A 10 18.70 -4.60 -24.33
N ILE A 11 17.75 -3.67 -24.28
CA ILE A 11 17.37 -2.80 -25.41
C ILE A 11 18.08 -1.44 -25.37
N GLY A 12 18.95 -1.20 -24.38
CA GLY A 12 19.79 0.00 -24.31
C GLY A 12 19.00 1.26 -23.92
N THR A 13 17.95 1.16 -23.11
CA THR A 13 17.17 2.31 -22.62
C THR A 13 17.16 2.43 -21.11
N GLY A 14 16.75 3.60 -20.61
CA GLY A 14 16.55 3.83 -19.17
C GLY A 14 15.23 3.27 -18.65
N LEU A 15 15.23 2.91 -17.35
CA LEU A 15 14.01 2.52 -16.63
C LEU A 15 14.01 3.16 -15.24
N THR A 16 12.91 3.86 -14.91
CA THR A 16 12.68 4.35 -13.55
C THR A 16 11.82 3.35 -12.79
N ALA A 17 12.37 2.81 -11.72
CA ALA A 17 11.70 1.78 -10.95
C ALA A 17 10.96 2.35 -9.73
N ASP A 18 9.86 1.66 -9.34
CA ASP A 18 9.09 1.93 -8.11
C ASP A 18 8.45 3.33 -8.11
N CYS A 19 7.94 3.75 -9.26
CA CYS A 19 7.26 5.03 -9.41
C CYS A 19 5.95 5.06 -8.62
N THR A 20 5.65 6.23 -8.07
CA THR A 20 4.38 6.52 -7.39
C THR A 20 3.51 7.48 -8.18
N GLY A 21 4.07 8.14 -9.19
CA GLY A 21 3.34 9.01 -10.13
C GLY A 21 3.90 8.91 -11.54
N LEU A 22 3.01 9.02 -12.52
CA LEU A 22 3.33 9.13 -13.95
C LEU A 22 2.55 10.27 -14.54
N ASP A 23 3.23 11.08 -15.37
CA ASP A 23 2.62 12.16 -16.12
C ASP A 23 3.29 12.27 -17.49
N ILE A 24 2.75 13.13 -18.36
CA ILE A 24 3.31 13.41 -19.69
C ILE A 24 3.67 14.88 -19.75
N SER A 25 4.89 15.19 -20.14
CA SER A 25 5.34 16.57 -20.37
C SER A 25 4.67 17.20 -21.59
N GLU A 26 4.79 18.51 -21.73
CA GLU A 26 4.33 19.25 -22.94
C GLU A 26 4.99 18.73 -24.22
N ASP A 27 6.22 18.26 -24.13
CA ASP A 27 6.98 17.66 -25.23
C ASP A 27 6.60 16.20 -25.54
N GLY A 28 5.66 15.61 -24.78
CA GLY A 28 5.23 14.23 -24.92
C GLY A 28 6.14 13.19 -24.25
N ASP A 29 7.07 13.60 -23.43
CA ASP A 29 7.94 12.70 -22.66
C ASP A 29 7.28 12.21 -21.38
N LEU A 30 7.54 10.96 -20.99
CA LEU A 30 7.05 10.36 -19.76
C LEU A 30 7.78 10.93 -18.55
N LEU A 31 7.05 11.58 -17.65
CA LEU A 31 7.52 12.04 -16.34
C LEU A 31 7.30 10.95 -15.30
N MET A 32 8.37 10.46 -14.68
CA MET A 32 8.37 9.30 -13.80
C MET A 32 8.75 9.75 -12.40
N THR A 33 7.76 9.91 -11.53
CA THR A 33 7.97 10.37 -10.15
C THR A 33 8.10 9.18 -9.20
N ARG A 34 9.14 9.22 -8.37
CA ARG A 34 9.40 8.18 -7.36
C ARG A 34 9.95 8.77 -6.06
N PRO A 35 9.69 8.13 -4.90
CA PRO A 35 10.37 8.47 -3.66
C PRO A 35 11.87 8.17 -3.73
N ALA A 36 12.66 9.07 -3.20
CA ALA A 36 14.11 8.95 -3.04
C ALA A 36 14.50 9.22 -1.59
N PHE A 37 15.73 8.83 -1.18
CA PHE A 37 16.26 9.07 0.16
C PHE A 37 15.29 8.70 1.29
N GLY A 38 14.76 7.47 1.24
CA GLY A 38 13.84 6.97 2.28
C GLY A 38 12.45 7.60 2.28
N GLY A 39 12.06 8.28 1.20
CA GLY A 39 10.76 8.95 1.06
C GLY A 39 10.77 10.44 1.38
N ASN A 40 11.90 10.99 1.84
CA ASN A 40 12.02 12.41 2.19
C ASN A 40 12.09 13.34 0.97
N LEU A 41 12.30 12.78 -0.22
CA LEU A 41 12.42 13.54 -1.47
C LEU A 41 11.66 12.79 -2.58
N MET A 42 10.90 13.54 -3.37
CA MET A 42 10.28 13.04 -4.58
C MET A 42 11.13 13.45 -5.78
N ALA A 43 11.57 12.46 -6.56
CA ALA A 43 12.36 12.69 -7.77
C ALA A 43 11.50 12.42 -9.00
N THR A 44 11.34 13.42 -9.86
CA THR A 44 10.74 13.26 -11.20
C THR A 44 11.85 13.08 -12.23
N ILE A 45 11.83 11.95 -12.90
CA ILE A 45 12.86 11.52 -13.86
C ILE A 45 12.27 11.48 -15.26
N ILE A 46 13.06 11.92 -16.21
CA ILE A 46 12.71 11.93 -17.63
C ILE A 46 13.83 11.26 -18.43
N CYS A 47 13.48 10.45 -19.43
CA CYS A 47 14.43 9.83 -20.35
C CYS A 47 14.27 10.45 -21.74
N LYS A 48 15.02 11.51 -22.05
CA LYS A 48 14.85 12.29 -23.29
C LYS A 48 15.42 11.59 -24.52
N GLU A 49 16.57 10.93 -24.37
CA GLU A 49 17.38 10.49 -25.52
C GLU A 49 17.08 9.04 -25.96
N HIS A 50 16.57 8.20 -25.08
CA HIS A 50 16.38 6.77 -25.37
C HIS A 50 14.91 6.39 -25.41
N ARG A 51 14.59 5.40 -26.25
CA ARG A 51 13.23 4.84 -26.42
C ARG A 51 13.30 3.30 -26.40
N PRO A 52 12.22 2.64 -25.92
CA PRO A 52 11.04 3.23 -25.29
C PRO A 52 11.36 3.84 -23.91
N GLN A 53 10.57 4.82 -23.48
CA GLN A 53 10.60 5.29 -22.08
C GLN A 53 9.93 4.24 -21.21
N MET A 54 10.58 3.82 -20.14
CA MET A 54 10.15 2.68 -19.33
C MET A 54 10.08 3.04 -17.85
N SER A 55 9.02 2.57 -17.20
CA SER A 55 8.88 2.63 -15.75
C SER A 55 8.27 1.36 -15.20
N THR A 56 8.50 1.11 -13.91
CA THR A 56 7.66 0.22 -13.11
C THR A 56 6.93 1.05 -12.06
N VAL A 57 5.67 0.76 -11.85
CA VAL A 57 4.82 1.48 -10.89
C VAL A 57 4.60 0.59 -9.66
N ARG A 58 4.63 1.19 -8.49
CA ARG A 58 4.30 0.51 -7.25
C ARG A 58 2.81 0.13 -7.27
N PRO A 59 2.45 -1.12 -6.95
CA PRO A 59 1.05 -1.50 -6.86
C PRO A 59 0.28 -0.64 -5.83
N GLY A 60 -0.97 -0.32 -6.13
CA GLY A 60 -1.87 0.39 -5.22
C GLY A 60 -1.69 1.91 -5.12
N VAL A 61 -0.70 2.52 -5.80
CA VAL A 61 -0.45 3.98 -5.72
C VAL A 61 -1.25 4.83 -6.71
N MET A 62 -1.83 4.21 -7.73
CA MET A 62 -2.64 4.93 -8.72
C MET A 62 -4.04 4.34 -8.76
N ARG A 63 -5.06 5.20 -8.67
CA ARG A 63 -6.45 4.76 -8.81
C ARG A 63 -6.75 4.33 -10.24
N ALA A 64 -7.48 3.22 -10.37
CA ALA A 64 -8.09 2.85 -11.64
C ALA A 64 -9.12 3.92 -12.04
N LYS A 65 -9.08 4.32 -13.31
CA LYS A 65 -10.13 5.18 -13.85
C LYS A 65 -11.44 4.38 -13.97
N ALA A 66 -12.56 5.09 -13.99
CA ALA A 66 -13.85 4.46 -14.28
C ALA A 66 -13.78 3.70 -15.61
N ALA A 67 -14.38 2.52 -15.65
CA ALA A 67 -14.44 1.73 -16.88
C ALA A 67 -15.22 2.48 -17.96
N ASP A 68 -14.65 2.55 -19.15
CA ASP A 68 -15.29 3.15 -20.32
C ASP A 68 -15.73 2.01 -21.27
N PRO A 69 -17.02 1.66 -21.31
CA PRO A 69 -17.52 0.56 -22.12
C PRO A 69 -17.45 0.82 -23.63
N THR A 70 -17.19 2.07 -24.05
CA THR A 70 -17.06 2.44 -25.47
C THR A 70 -15.66 2.11 -26.02
N ARG A 71 -14.66 1.97 -25.16
CA ARG A 71 -13.29 1.64 -25.54
C ARG A 71 -13.11 0.14 -25.73
N LYS A 72 -12.61 -0.23 -26.89
CA LYS A 72 -12.28 -1.63 -27.22
C LYS A 72 -10.77 -1.79 -27.26
N GLY A 73 -10.23 -2.72 -26.48
CA GLY A 73 -8.84 -3.14 -26.53
C GLY A 73 -8.65 -4.35 -27.45
N LYS A 74 -7.46 -4.49 -28.04
CA LYS A 74 -7.04 -5.72 -28.71
C LYS A 74 -6.20 -6.53 -27.73
N VAL A 75 -6.56 -7.81 -27.54
CA VAL A 75 -5.76 -8.78 -26.80
C VAL A 75 -5.04 -9.68 -27.80
N GLU A 76 -3.73 -9.78 -27.69
CA GLU A 76 -2.91 -10.66 -28.52
C GLU A 76 -2.21 -11.72 -27.67
N ASP A 77 -2.44 -12.98 -27.98
CA ASP A 77 -1.76 -14.10 -27.32
C ASP A 77 -0.42 -14.39 -28.01
N VAL A 78 0.67 -14.13 -27.30
CA VAL A 78 2.02 -14.43 -27.80
C VAL A 78 2.47 -15.78 -27.25
N LYS A 79 2.59 -16.78 -28.12
CA LYS A 79 3.14 -18.10 -27.75
C LYS A 79 4.65 -18.07 -27.82
N ILE A 80 5.30 -18.22 -26.67
CA ILE A 80 6.75 -18.29 -26.55
C ILE A 80 7.15 -19.74 -26.21
N ASN A 81 7.92 -20.37 -27.08
CA ASN A 81 8.49 -21.69 -26.80
C ASN A 81 9.81 -21.51 -26.05
N PHE A 82 9.81 -21.84 -24.77
CA PHE A 82 11.03 -21.85 -23.96
C PHE A 82 11.76 -23.17 -24.09
N ASP A 83 13.06 -23.10 -24.40
CA ASP A 83 13.95 -24.27 -24.33
C ASP A 83 14.19 -24.64 -22.85
N LYS A 84 13.45 -25.63 -22.38
CA LYS A 84 13.48 -26.08 -20.98
C LYS A 84 14.84 -26.66 -20.60
N SER A 85 15.65 -27.11 -21.55
CA SER A 85 17.00 -27.65 -21.28
C SER A 85 17.98 -26.60 -20.75
N LYS A 86 17.70 -25.33 -21.05
CA LYS A 86 18.49 -24.16 -20.59
C LYS A 86 18.09 -23.64 -19.20
N PHE A 87 17.07 -24.20 -18.59
CA PHE A 87 16.64 -23.79 -17.25
C PHE A 87 17.56 -24.37 -16.21
N ARG A 88 18.22 -23.49 -15.43
CA ARG A 88 19.11 -23.89 -14.33
C ARG A 88 18.34 -24.25 -13.06
N VAL A 89 17.06 -23.91 -12.99
CA VAL A 89 16.19 -24.10 -11.82
C VAL A 89 14.88 -24.72 -12.28
N ARG A 90 14.38 -25.69 -11.53
CA ARG A 90 13.07 -26.31 -11.72
C ARG A 90 12.23 -26.07 -10.47
N ILE A 91 11.02 -25.55 -10.66
CA ILE A 91 10.03 -25.44 -9.58
C ILE A 91 9.56 -26.87 -9.28
N LEU A 92 9.80 -27.35 -8.07
CA LEU A 92 9.36 -28.68 -7.63
C LEU A 92 7.91 -28.65 -7.20
N GLU A 93 7.53 -27.64 -6.43
CA GLU A 93 6.20 -27.48 -5.88
C GLU A 93 5.85 -26.00 -5.72
N THR A 94 4.60 -25.65 -5.90
CA THR A 94 4.05 -24.32 -5.57
C THR A 94 2.95 -24.51 -4.52
N VAL A 95 3.28 -24.24 -3.27
CA VAL A 95 2.31 -24.25 -2.18
C VAL A 95 1.58 -22.92 -2.17
N LYS A 96 0.31 -22.93 -2.54
CA LYS A 96 -0.59 -21.77 -2.40
C LYS A 96 -1.33 -21.89 -1.07
N GLU A 97 -1.05 -20.98 -0.16
CA GLU A 97 -1.86 -20.83 1.03
C GLU A 97 -3.26 -20.33 0.61
N GLN A 98 -4.30 -21.11 0.91
CA GLN A 98 -5.68 -20.65 0.70
C GLN A 98 -6.01 -19.64 1.80
N LYS A 99 -5.81 -18.36 1.52
CA LYS A 99 -6.22 -17.27 2.41
C LYS A 99 -7.59 -16.78 1.98
N ASN A 100 -8.61 -17.05 2.80
CA ASN A 100 -9.92 -16.42 2.73
C ASN A 100 -9.89 -14.97 3.25
N MET A 101 -8.78 -14.26 3.07
CA MET A 101 -8.59 -12.90 3.58
C MET A 101 -8.46 -11.94 2.41
N ILE A 102 -9.25 -10.89 2.42
CA ILE A 102 -9.17 -9.80 1.44
C ILE A 102 -7.76 -9.18 1.51
N ASP A 103 -7.17 -8.90 0.35
CA ASP A 103 -5.92 -8.17 0.30
C ASP A 103 -6.14 -6.73 0.79
N ILE A 104 -5.33 -6.29 1.76
CA ILE A 104 -5.47 -4.94 2.34
C ILE A 104 -5.28 -3.82 1.30
N THR A 105 -4.67 -4.11 0.16
CA THR A 105 -4.54 -3.14 -0.95
C THR A 105 -5.86 -2.89 -1.69
N GLU A 106 -6.84 -3.80 -1.54
CA GLU A 106 -8.17 -3.70 -2.15
C GLU A 106 -9.24 -3.25 -1.15
N ALA A 107 -8.88 -3.13 0.12
CA ALA A 107 -9.82 -2.75 1.17
C ALA A 107 -10.19 -1.26 1.07
N LYS A 108 -11.50 -0.97 1.11
CA LYS A 108 -12.03 0.41 1.13
C LYS A 108 -11.85 1.08 2.49
N VAL A 109 -11.90 0.30 3.56
CA VAL A 109 -11.72 0.79 4.92
C VAL A 109 -10.67 -0.05 5.61
N LEU A 110 -9.69 0.59 6.23
CA LEU A 110 -8.63 -0.07 6.99
C LEU A 110 -8.59 0.42 8.44
N VAL A 111 -8.52 -0.54 9.36
CA VAL A 111 -8.24 -0.29 10.77
C VAL A 111 -6.82 -0.77 11.06
N SER A 112 -5.88 0.16 11.16
CA SER A 112 -4.46 -0.15 11.29
C SER A 112 -3.97 0.07 12.72
N GLY A 113 -3.33 -0.95 13.29
CA GLY A 113 -2.78 -0.90 14.64
C GLY A 113 -1.28 -0.67 14.67
N GLY A 114 -0.84 0.22 15.55
CA GLY A 114 0.57 0.45 15.85
C GLY A 114 0.99 -0.04 17.22
N ARG A 115 2.20 0.35 17.63
CA ARG A 115 2.78 -0.01 18.93
C ARG A 115 1.93 0.42 20.13
N GLY A 116 1.12 1.47 19.98
CA GLY A 116 0.19 1.93 21.01
C GLY A 116 -0.96 0.96 21.30
N VAL A 117 -1.27 0.03 20.39
CA VAL A 117 -2.23 -1.08 20.61
C VAL A 117 -1.61 -2.19 21.47
N GLY A 118 -0.32 -2.45 21.30
CA GLY A 118 0.54 -3.23 22.18
C GLY A 118 0.44 -4.74 22.00
N THR A 119 -0.72 -5.35 22.20
CA THR A 119 -0.88 -6.81 22.33
C THR A 119 -1.86 -7.41 21.32
N ALA A 120 -1.91 -8.74 21.25
CA ALA A 120 -2.88 -9.47 20.44
C ALA A 120 -4.33 -9.21 20.89
N GLU A 121 -4.55 -9.05 22.21
CA GLU A 121 -5.86 -8.68 22.79
C GLU A 121 -6.26 -7.27 22.34
N GLY A 122 -5.31 -6.32 22.32
CA GLY A 122 -5.57 -4.98 21.79
C GLY A 122 -5.97 -5.02 20.32
N PHE A 123 -5.39 -5.92 19.52
CA PHE A 123 -5.80 -6.14 18.14
C PHE A 123 -7.16 -6.81 18.01
N GLN A 124 -7.63 -7.54 19.01
CA GLN A 124 -8.98 -8.07 19.00
C GLN A 124 -10.02 -6.94 19.03
N THR A 125 -9.79 -5.89 19.84
CA THR A 125 -10.70 -4.73 19.85
C THR A 125 -10.71 -3.99 18.51
N LEU A 126 -9.57 -3.96 17.80
CA LEU A 126 -9.52 -3.41 16.44
C LEU A 126 -10.29 -4.26 15.42
N ARG A 127 -10.28 -5.60 15.57
CA ARG A 127 -11.10 -6.49 14.73
C ARG A 127 -12.59 -6.24 14.94
N GLU A 128 -13.02 -6.08 16.18
CA GLU A 128 -14.43 -5.75 16.50
C GLU A 128 -14.87 -4.43 15.86
N LEU A 129 -13.99 -3.41 15.85
CA LEU A 129 -14.24 -2.16 15.14
C LEU A 129 -14.32 -2.38 13.63
N ALA A 130 -13.37 -3.15 13.09
CA ALA A 130 -13.30 -3.47 11.67
C ALA A 130 -14.57 -4.22 11.20
N ASP A 131 -15.03 -5.21 11.98
CA ASP A 131 -16.26 -5.97 11.69
C ASP A 131 -17.49 -5.05 11.60
N VAL A 132 -17.61 -4.10 12.53
CA VAL A 132 -18.71 -3.12 12.51
C VAL A 132 -18.63 -2.23 11.26
N LEU A 133 -17.44 -1.88 10.80
CA LEU A 133 -17.24 -1.03 9.63
C LEU A 133 -17.28 -1.79 8.31
N GLY A 134 -17.16 -3.12 8.32
CA GLY A 134 -16.89 -3.92 7.11
C GLY A 134 -15.47 -3.65 6.59
N ALA A 135 -14.53 -3.44 7.50
CA ALA A 135 -13.15 -3.05 7.23
C ALA A 135 -12.19 -4.22 7.40
N GLU A 136 -10.99 -4.07 6.84
CA GLU A 136 -9.88 -4.99 7.07
C GLU A 136 -8.92 -4.45 8.13
N VAL A 137 -8.29 -5.38 8.89
CA VAL A 137 -7.28 -5.01 9.90
C VAL A 137 -5.90 -5.06 9.29
N SER A 138 -5.09 -4.04 9.56
CA SER A 138 -3.69 -3.96 9.17
C SER A 138 -2.81 -3.50 10.34
N ALA A 139 -1.50 -3.45 10.13
CA ALA A 139 -0.58 -3.04 11.18
C ALA A 139 0.65 -2.31 10.67
N SER A 140 1.28 -1.57 11.55
CA SER A 140 2.63 -1.06 11.34
C SER A 140 3.67 -2.20 11.45
N ARG A 141 4.85 -2.00 10.86
CA ARG A 141 5.96 -2.95 10.90
C ARG A 141 6.28 -3.46 12.31
N ALA A 142 6.24 -2.59 13.31
CA ALA A 142 6.55 -2.97 14.69
C ALA A 142 5.65 -4.10 15.23
N MET A 143 4.40 -4.18 14.79
CA MET A 143 3.46 -5.21 15.21
C MET A 143 3.66 -6.53 14.45
N VAL A 144 4.14 -6.44 13.23
CA VAL A 144 4.52 -7.62 12.43
C VAL A 144 5.83 -8.22 12.95
N ASP A 145 6.84 -7.38 13.21
CA ASP A 145 8.11 -7.80 13.80
C ASP A 145 7.90 -8.44 15.20
N ALA A 146 6.88 -8.01 15.94
CA ALA A 146 6.46 -8.62 17.22
C ALA A 146 5.63 -9.93 17.06
N GLY A 147 5.35 -10.37 15.83
CA GLY A 147 4.58 -11.58 15.54
C GLY A 147 3.08 -11.50 15.82
N ILE A 148 2.53 -10.29 16.03
CA ILE A 148 1.10 -10.08 16.34
C ILE A 148 0.23 -10.23 15.08
N LEU A 149 0.72 -9.75 13.95
CA LEU A 149 0.07 -9.92 12.64
C LEU A 149 1.06 -10.44 11.60
N ALA A 150 0.54 -11.12 10.59
CA ALA A 150 1.33 -11.62 9.48
C ALA A 150 1.84 -10.46 8.57
N HIS A 151 2.96 -10.69 7.88
CA HIS A 151 3.60 -9.69 7.02
C HIS A 151 2.68 -9.13 5.93
N GLU A 152 1.73 -9.91 5.46
CA GLU A 152 0.74 -9.50 4.45
C GLU A 152 -0.21 -8.41 4.94
N ARG A 153 -0.25 -8.17 6.25
CA ARG A 153 -1.03 -7.11 6.89
C ARG A 153 -0.19 -5.87 7.20
N GLN A 154 1.10 -5.89 6.85
CA GLN A 154 1.99 -4.76 7.08
C GLN A 154 1.71 -3.63 6.10
N VAL A 155 1.46 -2.43 6.62
CA VAL A 155 1.40 -1.17 5.86
C VAL A 155 2.71 -0.41 6.02
N GLY A 156 3.24 0.10 4.91
CA GLY A 156 4.45 0.91 4.89
C GLY A 156 5.37 0.61 3.70
N GLN A 157 6.49 1.28 3.65
CA GLN A 157 7.46 1.20 2.56
C GLN A 157 7.97 -0.23 2.28
N THR A 158 8.16 -1.04 3.31
CA THR A 158 8.62 -2.44 3.21
C THR A 158 7.48 -3.46 3.26
N GLY A 159 6.26 -2.99 3.47
CA GLY A 159 5.03 -3.77 3.42
C GLY A 159 4.20 -3.45 2.19
N LYS A 160 2.91 -3.33 2.38
CA LYS A 160 1.96 -2.93 1.33
C LYS A 160 1.72 -1.42 1.36
N THR A 161 1.59 -0.83 0.18
CA THR A 161 1.05 0.51 0.02
C THR A 161 -0.45 0.37 -0.20
N VAL A 162 -1.23 1.11 0.59
CA VAL A 162 -2.68 1.08 0.61
C VAL A 162 -3.25 2.48 0.35
N ARG A 163 -4.43 2.53 -0.23
CA ARG A 163 -5.16 3.78 -0.50
C ARG A 163 -6.66 3.56 -0.31
N PRO A 164 -7.08 3.29 0.94
CA PRO A 164 -8.49 3.14 1.25
C PRO A 164 -9.24 4.48 1.22
N ASP A 165 -10.56 4.41 1.10
CA ASP A 165 -11.43 5.57 1.28
C ASP A 165 -11.35 6.10 2.73
N LEU A 166 -11.08 5.20 3.71
CA LEU A 166 -10.94 5.56 5.12
C LEU A 166 -9.86 4.73 5.81
N TYR A 167 -8.90 5.40 6.44
CA TYR A 167 -7.80 4.79 7.18
C TYR A 167 -7.84 5.19 8.65
N PHE A 168 -7.99 4.22 9.55
CA PHE A 168 -7.85 4.43 10.99
C PHE A 168 -6.43 4.11 11.44
N ALA A 169 -5.69 5.11 11.90
CA ALA A 169 -4.34 4.97 12.45
C ALA A 169 -4.39 4.88 13.98
N MET A 170 -4.53 3.66 14.51
CA MET A 170 -4.74 3.39 15.93
C MET A 170 -3.43 3.12 16.66
N GLY A 171 -2.96 4.07 17.49
CA GLY A 171 -1.71 3.94 18.23
C GLY A 171 -0.46 3.88 17.35
N ILE A 172 -0.51 4.48 16.17
CA ILE A 172 0.57 4.58 15.20
C ILE A 172 1.29 5.92 15.40
N SER A 173 2.63 5.91 15.42
CA SER A 173 3.43 7.12 15.62
C SER A 173 3.55 8.00 14.37
N GLY A 174 3.47 7.42 13.19
CA GLY A 174 3.66 8.16 11.93
C GLY A 174 5.12 8.24 11.49
N ALA A 175 5.89 7.17 11.65
CA ALA A 175 7.20 7.08 11.03
C ALA A 175 7.09 7.21 9.51
N ILE A 176 8.05 7.89 8.86
CA ILE A 176 8.05 8.18 7.41
C ILE A 176 7.83 6.91 6.58
N GLN A 177 8.43 5.78 7.00
CA GLN A 177 8.28 4.51 6.31
C GLN A 177 6.85 3.95 6.39
N HIS A 178 6.09 4.29 7.43
CA HIS A 178 4.67 3.93 7.54
C HIS A 178 3.82 4.88 6.70
N LEU A 179 4.07 6.19 6.81
CA LEU A 179 3.35 7.23 6.04
C LEU A 179 3.43 6.96 4.54
N ALA A 180 4.62 6.63 4.02
CA ALA A 180 4.81 6.27 2.60
C ALA A 180 3.93 5.11 2.11
N GLY A 181 3.29 4.37 3.01
CA GLY A 181 2.37 3.29 2.68
C GLY A 181 0.89 3.64 2.82
N MET A 182 0.52 4.82 3.37
CA MET A 182 -0.89 5.12 3.65
C MET A 182 -1.30 6.59 3.53
N GLU A 183 -0.37 7.52 3.39
CA GLU A 183 -0.64 8.96 3.35
C GLU A 183 -1.56 9.39 2.20
N GLU A 184 -1.65 8.60 1.15
CA GLU A 184 -2.55 8.80 0.01
C GLU A 184 -3.97 8.26 0.23
N SER A 185 -4.34 7.87 1.46
CA SER A 185 -5.71 7.51 1.83
C SER A 185 -6.63 8.72 1.70
N ASP A 186 -7.89 8.51 1.33
CA ASP A 186 -8.82 9.65 1.10
C ASP A 186 -9.20 10.38 2.38
N PHE A 187 -9.30 9.63 3.50
CA PHE A 187 -9.58 10.20 4.82
C PHE A 187 -8.83 9.42 5.90
N ILE A 188 -8.12 10.12 6.76
CA ILE A 188 -7.28 9.53 7.80
C ILE A 188 -7.75 10.00 9.18
N ILE A 189 -8.12 9.02 10.02
CA ILE A 189 -8.43 9.25 11.44
C ILE A 189 -7.31 8.68 12.29
N ALA A 190 -6.63 9.51 13.07
CA ALA A 190 -5.54 9.09 13.93
C ALA A 190 -5.89 9.17 15.40
N VAL A 191 -5.53 8.14 16.16
CA VAL A 191 -5.62 8.11 17.62
C VAL A 191 -4.25 7.82 18.20
N ASN A 192 -3.72 8.75 19.00
CA ASN A 192 -2.44 8.58 19.68
C ASN A 192 -2.45 9.32 21.03
N LYS A 193 -1.75 8.78 22.03
CA LYS A 193 -1.56 9.44 23.32
C LYS A 193 -0.64 10.65 23.25
N ASP A 194 0.35 10.58 22.36
CA ASP A 194 1.32 11.63 22.14
C ASP A 194 0.77 12.65 21.14
N LYS A 195 0.44 13.84 21.64
CA LYS A 195 -0.06 14.96 20.82
C LYS A 195 0.92 15.46 19.75
N PHE A 196 2.21 15.13 19.89
CA PHE A 196 3.25 15.49 18.94
C PHE A 196 3.59 14.35 17.95
N ALA A 197 2.84 13.24 17.99
CA ALA A 197 3.07 12.12 17.09
C ALA A 197 2.95 12.58 15.62
N PRO A 198 3.95 12.30 14.76
CA PRO A 198 3.95 12.75 13.36
C PRO A 198 2.74 12.28 12.54
N ILE A 199 2.02 11.25 12.99
CA ILE A 199 0.79 10.78 12.33
C ILE A 199 -0.26 11.88 12.22
N PHE A 200 -0.29 12.82 13.16
CA PHE A 200 -1.25 13.93 13.15
C PHE A 200 -0.97 14.95 12.05
N ASN A 201 0.23 14.96 11.46
CA ASN A 201 0.54 15.86 10.35
C ASN A 201 -0.16 15.45 9.03
N VAL A 202 -0.57 14.19 8.93
CA VAL A 202 -1.25 13.63 7.73
C VAL A 202 -2.70 13.25 8.02
N ALA A 203 -3.15 13.35 9.27
CA ALA A 203 -4.51 12.98 9.67
C ALA A 203 -5.49 14.13 9.40
N ASP A 204 -6.64 13.81 8.80
CA ASP A 204 -7.77 14.73 8.66
C ASP A 204 -8.45 14.97 10.01
N VAL A 205 -8.51 13.91 10.84
CA VAL A 205 -9.02 13.97 12.21
C VAL A 205 -8.06 13.32 13.18
N GLY A 206 -7.61 14.09 14.19
CA GLY A 206 -6.72 13.62 15.23
C GLY A 206 -7.41 13.54 16.60
N ILE A 207 -7.29 12.42 17.30
CA ILE A 207 -7.79 12.22 18.66
C ILE A 207 -6.61 11.96 19.58
N VAL A 208 -6.30 12.91 20.46
CA VAL A 208 -5.24 12.75 21.45
C VAL A 208 -5.79 12.01 22.66
N CYS A 209 -5.69 10.69 22.64
CA CYS A 209 -6.21 9.81 23.70
C CYS A 209 -5.57 8.42 23.62
N ASP A 210 -5.87 7.61 24.65
CA ASP A 210 -5.55 6.20 24.65
C ASP A 210 -6.46 5.42 23.71
N VAL A 211 -5.85 4.68 22.76
CA VAL A 211 -6.56 3.83 21.80
C VAL A 211 -7.49 2.83 22.49
N HIS A 212 -7.08 2.28 23.64
CA HIS A 212 -7.88 1.32 24.42
C HIS A 212 -9.15 1.93 25.04
N LYS A 213 -9.21 3.26 25.16
CA LYS A 213 -10.42 3.98 25.60
C LYS A 213 -11.29 4.39 24.42
N VAL A 214 -10.67 4.83 23.33
CA VAL A 214 -11.40 5.37 22.15
C VAL A 214 -12.07 4.26 21.36
N VAL A 215 -11.37 3.16 21.09
CA VAL A 215 -11.87 2.10 20.18
C VAL A 215 -13.17 1.47 20.68
N PRO A 216 -13.32 1.06 21.95
CA PRO A 216 -14.58 0.50 22.44
C PRO A 216 -15.75 1.49 22.32
N ILE A 217 -15.52 2.75 22.69
CA ILE A 217 -16.56 3.79 22.61
C ILE A 217 -17.00 4.03 21.17
N LEU A 218 -16.03 4.10 20.25
CA LEU A 218 -16.30 4.27 18.82
C LEU A 218 -17.09 3.09 18.26
N THR A 219 -16.69 1.86 18.60
CA THR A 219 -17.38 0.63 18.21
C THR A 219 -18.83 0.60 18.65
N GLU A 220 -19.09 0.93 19.89
CA GLU A 220 -20.47 0.98 20.43
C GLU A 220 -21.32 2.06 19.78
N LYS A 221 -20.76 3.26 19.56
CA LYS A 221 -21.49 4.33 18.85
C LYS A 221 -21.84 3.93 17.43
N LEU A 222 -20.90 3.33 16.69
CA LEU A 222 -21.14 2.86 15.32
C LEU A 222 -22.19 1.74 15.25
N LYS A 223 -22.20 0.82 16.22
CA LYS A 223 -23.26 -0.20 16.32
C LYS A 223 -24.65 0.40 16.52
N THR A 224 -24.76 1.49 17.28
CA THR A 224 -26.04 2.17 17.51
C THR A 224 -26.52 2.96 16.30
N MET A 225 -25.60 3.49 15.48
CA MET A 225 -25.93 4.26 14.26
C MET A 225 -26.34 3.38 13.08
N LYS A 226 -26.00 2.10 13.08
CA LYS A 226 -26.38 1.13 12.05
C LYS A 226 -27.73 0.47 12.29
N LYS A 227 -28.36 0.71 13.42
CA LYS A 227 -29.75 0.31 13.73
C LYS A 227 -30.73 1.39 13.26
#